data_79aea5c2123f7d878adce595e60bf9b9
#
_entry.id   79aea5c2123f7d878adce595e60bf9b9
#
_cell.length_a   1.000
_cell.length_b   1.000
_cell.length_c   1.000
_cell.angle_alpha   90.00
_cell.angle_beta   90.00
_cell.angle_gamma   90.00
#
_symmetry.space_group_name_H-M   'P 1'
#
loop_
_entity.id
_entity.type
_entity.pdbx_description
1 polymer ?
#
loop_
_entity_poly.entity_id
_entity_poly.type
_entity_poly.pdbx_seq_one_letter_code
_entity_poly.pdbx_strand_id
1 'polypeptide(L)'
;MLKFGILGCGVIGPHHARAIAGLDGAELVATADVNPERAEKLAAEHGCSPYSSLGEMLEGTALDAVCVCTPSGMHAQDAIAAMEAGKDVVIGKPVDVSLGAADRLLEAWRASGRKPTVVSQHRFDAATFAIHDAIGHGDFGRLTLGYVEVPWWRSQAYYDSGGWRGTLELDGGGVLINQAIHSVDLLQWFMGPVVGVTAYTEARSPTRE
;
A
#
# COMPACT_ATOMS: atom_id res chain seq x y z
N MET A 1 2.23 23.09 7.81
CA MET A 1 2.61 22.19 6.74
C MET A 1 2.79 20.82 7.35
N LEU A 2 2.09 19.78 6.81
CA LEU A 2 2.19 18.41 7.31
C LEU A 2 3.52 17.79 6.85
N LYS A 3 4.27 17.24 7.81
CA LYS A 3 5.58 16.66 7.58
C LYS A 3 5.48 15.14 7.40
N PHE A 4 5.87 14.66 6.22
CA PHE A 4 5.84 13.26 5.85
C PHE A 4 7.23 12.64 5.90
N GLY A 5 7.29 11.39 6.39
CA GLY A 5 8.40 10.47 6.17
C GLY A 5 8.01 9.35 5.21
N ILE A 6 8.96 8.82 4.45
CA ILE A 6 8.77 7.62 3.62
C ILE A 6 9.64 6.50 4.18
N LEU A 7 9.01 5.37 4.51
CA LEU A 7 9.68 4.13 4.85
C LEU A 7 9.58 3.14 3.68
N GLY A 8 10.72 2.78 3.10
CA GLY A 8 10.82 1.98 1.89
C GLY A 8 10.94 2.83 0.63
N CYS A 9 12.19 3.02 0.15
CA CYS A 9 12.54 3.85 -1.00
C CYS A 9 12.66 3.04 -2.31
N GLY A 10 11.95 1.91 -2.41
CA GLY A 10 11.91 1.05 -3.58
C GLY A 10 11.10 1.64 -4.74
N VAL A 11 10.32 0.79 -5.42
CA VAL A 11 9.53 1.21 -6.60
C VAL A 11 8.44 2.23 -6.25
N ILE A 12 7.77 2.07 -5.11
CA ILE A 12 6.60 2.89 -4.73
C ILE A 12 6.98 4.15 -3.96
N GLY A 13 8.05 4.14 -3.16
CA GLY A 13 8.52 5.33 -2.42
C GLY A 13 8.63 6.60 -3.27
N PRO A 14 9.30 6.57 -4.44
CA PRO A 14 9.36 7.72 -5.34
C PRO A 14 8.00 8.23 -5.86
N HIS A 15 6.99 7.37 -5.95
CA HIS A 15 5.64 7.81 -6.32
C HIS A 15 4.98 8.61 -5.19
N HIS A 16 5.13 8.15 -3.94
CA HIS A 16 4.66 8.90 -2.77
C HIS A 16 5.41 10.22 -2.61
N ALA A 17 6.73 10.23 -2.82
CA ALA A 17 7.52 11.45 -2.76
C ALA A 17 7.04 12.53 -3.74
N ARG A 18 6.79 12.13 -5.00
CA ARG A 18 6.22 13.05 -6.01
C ARG A 18 4.81 13.51 -5.66
N ALA A 19 3.98 12.62 -5.12
CA ALA A 19 2.63 12.98 -4.70
C ALA A 19 2.66 14.01 -3.56
N ILE A 20 3.50 13.81 -2.54
CA ILE A 20 3.67 14.76 -1.43
C ILE A 20 4.17 16.12 -1.94
N ALA A 21 5.17 16.11 -2.84
CA ALA A 21 5.72 17.35 -3.42
C ALA A 21 4.70 18.15 -4.26
N GLY A 22 3.64 17.49 -4.76
CA GLY A 22 2.55 18.12 -5.51
C GLY A 22 1.40 18.63 -4.65
N LEU A 23 1.44 18.46 -3.33
CA LEU A 23 0.35 18.84 -2.43
C LEU A 23 0.67 20.16 -1.70
N ASP A 24 -0.27 21.10 -1.79
CA ASP A 24 -0.20 22.30 -0.95
C ASP A 24 -0.35 21.92 0.53
N GLY A 25 0.56 22.41 1.36
CA GLY A 25 0.53 22.17 2.81
C GLY A 25 1.15 20.84 3.26
N ALA A 26 1.82 20.10 2.37
CA ALA A 26 2.58 18.89 2.67
C ALA A 26 4.07 19.08 2.35
N GLU A 27 4.93 18.37 3.07
CA GLU A 27 6.39 18.40 2.89
C GLU A 27 6.96 17.01 3.17
N LEU A 28 7.82 16.51 2.28
CA LEU A 28 8.64 15.32 2.53
C LEU A 28 9.91 15.76 3.27
N VAL A 29 10.05 15.34 4.52
CA VAL A 29 11.18 15.78 5.39
C VAL A 29 12.16 14.64 5.69
N ALA A 30 11.78 13.38 5.44
CA ALA A 30 12.63 12.23 5.73
C ALA A 30 12.32 11.04 4.84
N THR A 31 13.34 10.23 4.56
CA THR A 31 13.26 8.94 3.92
C THR A 31 14.00 7.88 4.73
N ALA A 32 13.53 6.64 4.74
CA ALA A 32 14.22 5.52 5.37
C ALA A 32 14.15 4.27 4.51
N ASP A 33 15.27 3.55 4.39
CA ASP A 33 15.36 2.24 3.71
C ASP A 33 16.52 1.45 4.31
N VAL A 34 16.37 0.13 4.41
CA VAL A 34 17.45 -0.78 4.85
C VAL A 34 18.65 -0.77 3.87
N ASN A 35 18.43 -0.34 2.64
CA ASN A 35 19.48 0.00 1.69
C ASN A 35 19.76 1.51 1.74
N PRO A 36 20.88 1.95 2.35
CA PRO A 36 21.18 3.38 2.52
C PRO A 36 21.21 4.16 1.19
N GLU A 37 21.73 3.55 0.12
CA GLU A 37 21.82 4.21 -1.19
C GLU A 37 20.46 4.61 -1.74
N ARG A 38 19.40 3.81 -1.45
CA ARG A 38 18.03 4.13 -1.87
C ARG A 38 17.45 5.28 -1.07
N ALA A 39 17.69 5.29 0.25
CA ALA A 39 17.24 6.37 1.12
C ALA A 39 17.93 7.69 0.75
N GLU A 40 19.27 7.67 0.62
CA GLU A 40 20.08 8.82 0.24
C GLU A 40 19.70 9.39 -1.12
N LYS A 41 19.49 8.52 -2.12
CA LYS A 41 19.08 8.94 -3.45
C LYS A 41 17.75 9.69 -3.43
N LEU A 42 16.74 9.10 -2.80
CA LEU A 42 15.41 9.70 -2.73
C LEU A 42 15.43 11.00 -1.89
N ALA A 43 16.19 11.00 -0.80
CA ALA A 43 16.39 12.18 0.03
C ALA A 43 17.04 13.35 -0.74
N ALA A 44 18.09 13.07 -1.52
CA ALA A 44 18.76 14.07 -2.35
C ALA A 44 17.87 14.67 -3.43
N GLU A 45 16.99 13.84 -4.05
CA GLU A 45 16.03 14.30 -5.05
C GLU A 45 14.98 15.27 -4.49
N HIS A 46 14.66 15.14 -3.19
CA HIS A 46 13.61 15.93 -2.53
C HIS A 46 14.11 16.89 -1.44
N GLY A 47 15.42 16.96 -1.19
CA GLY A 47 16.01 17.88 -0.21
C GLY A 47 15.69 17.54 1.24
N CYS A 48 15.52 16.25 1.58
CA CYS A 48 15.19 15.79 2.92
C CYS A 48 16.28 14.90 3.54
N SER A 49 16.08 14.42 4.77
CA SER A 49 17.07 13.63 5.51
C SER A 49 16.93 12.13 5.28
N PRO A 50 18.00 11.38 4.94
CA PRO A 50 17.96 9.94 4.83
C PRO A 50 18.24 9.25 6.17
N TYR A 51 17.63 8.07 6.38
CA TYR A 51 17.79 7.21 7.56
C TYR A 51 17.87 5.74 7.14
N SER A 52 18.44 4.89 8.00
CA SER A 52 18.55 3.45 7.74
C SER A 52 17.34 2.65 8.26
N SER A 53 16.52 3.24 9.12
CA SER A 53 15.38 2.57 9.75
C SER A 53 14.25 3.54 10.12
N LEU A 54 13.05 2.97 10.36
CA LEU A 54 11.93 3.74 10.91
C LEU A 54 12.27 4.37 12.26
N GLY A 55 12.93 3.63 13.16
CA GLY A 55 13.32 4.11 14.48
C GLY A 55 14.19 5.37 14.41
N GLU A 56 15.27 5.30 13.65
CA GLU A 56 16.15 6.46 13.44
C GLU A 56 15.43 7.66 12.82
N MET A 57 14.55 7.41 11.85
CA MET A 57 13.75 8.46 11.22
C MET A 57 12.80 9.14 12.21
N LEU A 58 12.15 8.34 13.08
CA LEU A 58 11.23 8.86 14.10
C LEU A 58 11.96 9.66 15.21
N GLU A 59 13.18 9.27 15.56
CA GLU A 59 14.02 9.97 16.54
C GLU A 59 14.67 11.23 15.95
N GLY A 60 15.12 11.15 14.69
CA GLY A 60 15.91 12.19 14.04
C GLY A 60 15.09 13.33 13.42
N THR A 61 13.81 13.12 13.14
CA THR A 61 12.97 14.09 12.43
C THR A 61 11.55 14.17 13.00
N ALA A 62 11.07 15.39 13.21
CA ALA A 62 9.68 15.62 13.59
C ALA A 62 8.76 15.30 12.39
N LEU A 63 7.90 14.30 12.52
CA LEU A 63 6.95 13.85 11.51
C LEU A 63 5.52 13.97 12.01
N ASP A 64 4.58 14.22 11.09
CA ASP A 64 3.14 14.10 11.34
C ASP A 64 2.62 12.76 10.81
N ALA A 65 3.15 12.28 9.68
CA ALA A 65 2.72 11.05 9.04
C ALA A 65 3.89 10.26 8.41
N VAL A 66 3.72 8.93 8.28
CA VAL A 66 4.67 8.03 7.62
C VAL A 66 3.97 7.31 6.47
N CYS A 67 4.56 7.37 5.27
CA CYS A 67 4.19 6.51 4.16
C CYS A 67 4.96 5.19 4.25
N VAL A 68 4.25 4.09 4.48
CA VAL A 68 4.79 2.73 4.57
C VAL A 68 4.79 2.12 3.17
N CYS A 69 5.98 1.98 2.58
CA CYS A 69 6.24 1.50 1.22
C CYS A 69 7.17 0.28 1.21
N THR A 70 7.23 -0.44 2.33
CA THR A 70 8.00 -1.68 2.52
C THR A 70 7.35 -2.86 1.78
N PRO A 71 7.93 -4.06 1.77
CA PRO A 71 7.27 -5.27 1.27
C PRO A 71 5.93 -5.53 1.99
N SER A 72 4.96 -6.10 1.27
CA SER A 72 3.58 -6.25 1.74
C SER A 72 3.43 -6.92 3.11
N GLY A 73 4.23 -7.96 3.39
CA GLY A 73 4.22 -8.68 4.68
C GLY A 73 4.83 -7.89 5.86
N MET A 74 5.33 -6.69 5.62
CA MET A 74 5.86 -5.80 6.67
C MET A 74 4.94 -4.62 6.94
N HIS A 75 3.91 -4.39 6.12
CA HIS A 75 3.08 -3.19 6.19
C HIS A 75 2.44 -2.98 7.57
N ALA A 76 1.81 -4.02 8.13
CA ALA A 76 1.13 -3.90 9.41
C ALA A 76 2.10 -3.60 10.56
N GLN A 77 3.24 -4.30 10.60
CA GLN A 77 4.25 -4.10 11.63
C GLN A 77 4.80 -2.67 11.60
N ASP A 78 5.17 -2.18 10.43
CA ASP A 78 5.75 -0.84 10.25
C ASP A 78 4.72 0.26 10.57
N ALA A 79 3.47 0.06 10.13
CA ALA A 79 2.38 0.98 10.41
C ALA A 79 2.04 1.04 11.90
N ILE A 80 2.01 -0.11 12.60
CA ILE A 80 1.80 -0.18 14.05
C ILE A 80 2.90 0.62 14.77
N ALA A 81 4.16 0.36 14.45
CA ALA A 81 5.29 1.06 15.07
C ALA A 81 5.21 2.59 14.87
N ALA A 82 4.82 3.05 13.67
CA ALA A 82 4.63 4.47 13.41
C ALA A 82 3.45 5.05 14.21
N MET A 83 2.32 4.35 14.32
CA MET A 83 1.16 4.79 15.10
C MET A 83 1.45 4.82 16.60
N GLU A 84 2.18 3.84 17.13
CA GLU A 84 2.64 3.81 18.52
C GLU A 84 3.56 4.98 18.85
N ALA A 85 4.37 5.44 17.86
CA ALA A 85 5.15 6.67 17.94
C ALA A 85 4.31 7.95 17.71
N GLY A 86 2.98 7.85 17.64
CA GLY A 86 2.06 8.97 17.53
C GLY A 86 1.96 9.57 16.14
N LYS A 87 2.29 8.81 15.07
CA LYS A 87 2.21 9.28 13.68
C LYS A 87 0.98 8.73 12.97
N ASP A 88 0.40 9.51 12.08
CA ASP A 88 -0.58 9.00 11.11
C ASP A 88 0.16 8.18 10.04
N VAL A 89 -0.54 7.25 9.37
CA VAL A 89 0.13 6.37 8.40
C VAL A 89 -0.63 6.28 7.07
N VAL A 90 0.14 6.26 6.00
CA VAL A 90 -0.33 5.94 4.65
C VAL A 90 0.34 4.63 4.23
N ILE A 91 -0.46 3.58 4.08
CA ILE A 91 0.01 2.20 3.89
C ILE A 91 -0.19 1.82 2.43
N GLY A 92 0.81 1.20 1.81
CA GLY A 92 0.65 0.54 0.51
C GLY A 92 -0.39 -0.58 0.57
N LYS A 93 -0.91 -0.97 -0.59
CA LYS A 93 -1.74 -2.18 -0.69
C LYS A 93 -0.83 -3.43 -0.89
N PRO A 94 -1.28 -4.60 -0.42
CA PRO A 94 -2.37 -4.84 0.52
C PRO A 94 -2.05 -4.28 1.91
N VAL A 95 -3.04 -4.25 2.80
CA VAL A 95 -2.81 -3.83 4.19
C VAL A 95 -1.76 -4.67 4.89
N ASP A 96 -1.75 -5.98 4.61
CA ASP A 96 -0.74 -6.98 4.96
C ASP A 96 -1.03 -8.27 4.19
N VAL A 97 -0.18 -9.27 4.30
CA VAL A 97 -0.35 -10.59 3.68
C VAL A 97 -1.08 -11.59 4.56
N SER A 98 -1.28 -11.29 5.85
CA SER A 98 -1.99 -12.15 6.79
C SER A 98 -3.13 -11.43 7.50
N LEU A 99 -4.25 -12.14 7.71
CA LEU A 99 -5.38 -11.60 8.47
C LEU A 99 -5.00 -11.26 9.91
N GLY A 100 -4.17 -12.09 10.56
CA GLY A 100 -3.73 -11.82 11.93
C GLY A 100 -2.89 -10.55 12.06
N ALA A 101 -2.09 -10.20 11.04
CA ALA A 101 -1.37 -8.92 11.01
C ALA A 101 -2.33 -7.75 10.77
N ALA A 102 -3.30 -7.91 9.86
CA ALA A 102 -4.34 -6.92 9.63
C ALA A 102 -5.19 -6.65 10.89
N ASP A 103 -5.55 -7.71 11.64
CA ASP A 103 -6.30 -7.58 12.90
C ASP A 103 -5.50 -6.79 13.95
N ARG A 104 -4.21 -7.10 14.13
CA ARG A 104 -3.33 -6.32 15.03
C ARG A 104 -3.23 -4.86 14.61
N LEU A 105 -3.17 -4.58 13.31
CA LEU A 105 -3.17 -3.20 12.82
C LEU A 105 -4.48 -2.48 13.20
N LEU A 106 -5.63 -3.14 13.06
CA LEU A 106 -6.92 -2.58 13.44
C LEU A 106 -7.02 -2.32 14.95
N GLU A 107 -6.46 -3.20 15.78
CA GLU A 107 -6.37 -3.01 17.23
C GLU A 107 -5.49 -1.80 17.59
N ALA A 108 -4.30 -1.70 17.00
CA ALA A 108 -3.38 -0.59 17.19
C ALA A 108 -4.00 0.74 16.74
N TRP A 109 -4.70 0.74 15.60
CA TRP A 109 -5.45 1.91 15.15
C TRP A 109 -6.45 2.40 16.19
N ARG A 110 -7.30 1.49 16.68
CA ARG A 110 -8.32 1.84 17.69
C ARG A 110 -7.70 2.35 18.99
N ALA A 111 -6.56 1.79 19.39
CA ALA A 111 -5.86 2.16 20.62
C ALA A 111 -5.10 3.50 20.48
N SER A 112 -4.47 3.76 19.34
CA SER A 112 -3.60 4.93 19.15
C SER A 112 -4.32 6.25 18.89
N GLY A 113 -5.56 6.20 18.39
CA GLY A 113 -6.27 7.39 17.91
C GLY A 113 -5.64 8.03 16.66
N ARG A 114 -4.68 7.35 16.02
CA ARG A 114 -4.04 7.81 14.76
C ARG A 114 -4.89 7.43 13.55
N LYS A 115 -4.57 7.98 12.39
CA LYS A 115 -5.31 7.75 11.15
C LYS A 115 -4.51 6.87 10.21
N PRO A 116 -4.84 5.58 10.05
CA PRO A 116 -4.31 4.76 8.97
C PRO A 116 -5.13 4.96 7.70
N THR A 117 -4.44 4.99 6.57
CA THR A 117 -5.06 4.99 5.24
C THR A 117 -4.35 3.95 4.38
N VAL A 118 -5.11 3.03 3.79
CA VAL A 118 -4.58 2.07 2.80
C VAL A 118 -4.84 2.61 1.41
N VAL A 119 -3.82 2.60 0.55
CA VAL A 119 -3.92 3.19 -0.79
C VAL A 119 -4.58 2.24 -1.77
N SER A 120 -5.84 2.51 -2.10
CA SER A 120 -6.59 1.91 -3.22
C SER A 120 -6.75 2.95 -4.33
N GLN A 121 -5.64 3.28 -5.01
CA GLN A 121 -5.57 4.44 -5.91
C GLN A 121 -6.60 4.40 -7.04
N HIS A 122 -6.97 3.22 -7.54
CA HIS A 122 -7.94 3.10 -8.63
C HIS A 122 -9.36 3.53 -8.27
N ARG A 123 -9.67 3.70 -6.99
CA ARG A 123 -10.93 4.34 -6.58
C ARG A 123 -10.99 5.83 -6.95
N PHE A 124 -9.83 6.46 -7.18
CA PHE A 124 -9.70 7.88 -7.53
C PHE A 124 -9.51 8.12 -9.03
N ASP A 125 -9.48 7.08 -9.85
CA ASP A 125 -9.49 7.23 -11.32
C ASP A 125 -10.84 7.83 -11.74
N ALA A 126 -10.83 8.81 -12.62
CA ALA A 126 -12.04 9.56 -13.00
C ALA A 126 -13.18 8.67 -13.49
N ALA A 127 -12.86 7.61 -14.25
CA ALA A 127 -13.87 6.66 -14.74
C ALA A 127 -14.48 5.81 -13.62
N THR A 128 -13.66 5.29 -12.70
CA THR A 128 -14.14 4.46 -11.59
C THR A 128 -14.95 5.28 -10.60
N PHE A 129 -14.54 6.53 -10.36
CA PHE A 129 -15.30 7.45 -9.52
C PHE A 129 -16.66 7.76 -10.12
N ALA A 130 -16.72 8.06 -11.44
CA ALA A 130 -18.01 8.33 -12.13
C ALA A 130 -18.94 7.11 -12.12
N ILE A 131 -18.41 5.89 -12.28
CA ILE A 131 -19.20 4.66 -12.19
C ILE A 131 -19.76 4.48 -10.77
N HIS A 132 -18.95 4.67 -9.75
CA HIS A 132 -19.39 4.55 -8.35
C HIS A 132 -20.48 5.57 -8.00
N ASP A 133 -20.32 6.81 -8.48
CA ASP A 133 -21.29 7.87 -8.28
C ASP A 133 -22.63 7.54 -8.96
N ALA A 134 -22.62 7.11 -10.23
CA ALA A 134 -23.79 6.66 -10.96
C ALA A 134 -24.49 5.45 -10.30
N ILE A 135 -23.72 4.51 -9.71
CA ILE A 135 -24.28 3.42 -8.91
C ILE A 135 -25.01 3.98 -7.69
N GLY A 136 -24.40 4.94 -6.98
CA GLY A 136 -24.97 5.59 -5.80
C GLY A 136 -26.26 6.37 -6.10
N HIS A 137 -26.38 6.96 -7.29
CA HIS A 137 -27.61 7.61 -7.77
C HIS A 137 -28.67 6.63 -8.29
N GLY A 138 -28.33 5.35 -8.46
CA GLY A 138 -29.26 4.35 -8.96
C GLY A 138 -29.41 4.31 -10.48
N ASP A 139 -28.52 4.97 -11.25
CA ASP A 139 -28.61 5.07 -12.71
C ASP A 139 -28.51 3.70 -13.41
N PHE A 140 -27.85 2.74 -12.78
CA PHE A 140 -27.77 1.36 -13.27
C PHE A 140 -28.90 0.46 -12.76
N GLY A 141 -29.78 0.96 -11.90
CA GLY A 141 -30.77 0.12 -11.22
C GLY A 141 -30.11 -0.94 -10.34
N ARG A 142 -30.72 -2.13 -10.29
CA ARG A 142 -30.18 -3.25 -9.52
C ARG A 142 -29.01 -3.92 -10.25
N LEU A 143 -27.83 -3.86 -9.68
CA LEU A 143 -26.66 -4.59 -10.17
C LEU A 143 -26.88 -6.09 -9.95
N THR A 144 -26.70 -6.90 -11.00
CA THR A 144 -26.94 -8.36 -10.98
C THR A 144 -25.68 -9.18 -11.17
N LEU A 145 -24.66 -8.62 -11.82
CA LEU A 145 -23.39 -9.28 -12.10
C LEU A 145 -22.29 -8.25 -12.18
N GLY A 146 -21.17 -8.49 -11.52
CA GLY A 146 -19.89 -7.81 -11.71
C GLY A 146 -18.85 -8.82 -12.19
N TYR A 147 -18.05 -8.43 -13.18
CA TYR A 147 -16.98 -9.26 -13.72
C TYR A 147 -15.70 -8.46 -13.85
N VAL A 148 -14.57 -9.05 -13.44
CA VAL A 148 -13.23 -8.48 -13.60
C VAL A 148 -12.29 -9.52 -14.20
N GLU A 149 -11.37 -9.06 -15.03
CA GLU A 149 -10.34 -9.88 -15.63
C GLU A 149 -9.00 -9.17 -15.49
N VAL A 150 -7.95 -9.92 -15.11
CA VAL A 150 -6.60 -9.36 -14.88
C VAL A 150 -5.56 -10.20 -15.63
N PRO A 151 -5.50 -10.16 -16.96
CA PRO A 151 -4.56 -10.93 -17.77
C PRO A 151 -3.17 -10.28 -17.80
N TRP A 152 -2.63 -9.94 -16.63
CA TRP A 152 -1.37 -9.22 -16.52
C TRP A 152 -0.20 -10.19 -16.39
N TRP A 153 0.49 -10.40 -17.49
CA TRP A 153 1.70 -11.21 -17.48
C TRP A 153 2.82 -10.57 -16.64
N ARG A 154 3.49 -11.40 -15.85
CA ARG A 154 4.73 -11.06 -15.15
C ARG A 154 5.80 -12.08 -15.49
N SER A 155 6.93 -11.58 -16.00
CA SER A 155 8.06 -12.44 -16.36
C SER A 155 8.82 -12.92 -15.11
N GLN A 156 9.69 -13.92 -15.28
CA GLN A 156 10.59 -14.35 -14.21
C GLN A 156 11.47 -13.18 -13.72
N ALA A 157 11.96 -12.33 -14.62
CA ALA A 157 12.76 -11.16 -14.27
C ALA A 157 12.01 -10.16 -13.34
N TYR A 158 10.68 -10.07 -13.45
CA TYR A 158 9.89 -9.28 -12.49
C TYR A 158 9.99 -9.85 -11.09
N TYR A 159 9.84 -11.17 -10.94
CA TYR A 159 9.94 -11.82 -9.63
C TYR A 159 11.35 -11.79 -9.07
N ASP A 160 12.36 -11.88 -9.93
CA ASP A 160 13.79 -11.83 -9.56
C ASP A 160 14.26 -10.41 -9.20
N SER A 161 13.49 -9.38 -9.56
CA SER A 161 13.83 -7.97 -9.29
C SER A 161 13.78 -7.58 -7.80
N GLY A 162 13.26 -8.46 -6.93
CA GLY A 162 13.22 -8.26 -5.49
C GLY A 162 13.09 -9.59 -4.75
N GLY A 163 13.91 -9.81 -3.74
CA GLY A 163 13.94 -11.07 -2.98
C GLY A 163 12.61 -11.45 -2.30
N TRP A 164 11.71 -10.50 -2.14
CA TRP A 164 10.41 -10.68 -1.48
C TRP A 164 9.27 -11.05 -2.44
N ARG A 165 9.41 -10.74 -3.75
CA ARG A 165 8.34 -10.94 -4.73
C ARG A 165 8.05 -12.41 -4.95
N GLY A 166 6.76 -12.78 -4.96
CA GLY A 166 6.28 -14.15 -5.13
C GLY A 166 6.52 -15.07 -3.93
N THR A 167 6.99 -14.55 -2.79
CA THR A 167 7.05 -15.32 -1.54
C THR A 167 5.73 -15.24 -0.78
N LEU A 168 5.35 -16.29 -0.07
CA LEU A 168 4.15 -16.27 0.77
C LEU A 168 4.29 -15.30 1.93
N GLU A 169 5.48 -15.20 2.49
CA GLU A 169 5.76 -14.37 3.68
C GLU A 169 5.67 -12.88 3.40
N LEU A 170 6.25 -12.40 2.29
CA LEU A 170 6.39 -10.95 2.05
C LEU A 170 5.52 -10.42 0.90
N ASP A 171 5.09 -11.28 -0.04
CA ASP A 171 4.21 -10.90 -1.16
C ASP A 171 2.80 -11.51 -1.05
N GLY A 172 2.62 -12.51 -0.18
CA GLY A 172 1.33 -13.13 0.11
C GLY A 172 0.84 -14.12 -0.95
N GLY A 173 1.69 -14.55 -1.89
CA GLY A 173 1.39 -15.61 -2.83
C GLY A 173 1.11 -15.19 -4.27
N GLY A 174 1.24 -13.95 -4.65
CA GLY A 174 1.31 -13.56 -6.06
C GLY A 174 0.12 -12.79 -6.62
N VAL A 175 -0.46 -13.24 -7.77
CA VAL A 175 -1.31 -12.39 -8.61
C VAL A 175 -2.56 -11.82 -7.91
N LEU A 176 -3.25 -12.61 -7.10
CA LEU A 176 -4.48 -12.14 -6.45
C LEU A 176 -4.22 -11.03 -5.44
N ILE A 177 -3.22 -11.20 -4.60
CA ILE A 177 -2.94 -10.24 -3.52
C ILE A 177 -2.09 -9.05 -3.99
N ASN A 178 -1.29 -9.22 -5.04
CA ASN A 178 -0.42 -8.14 -5.51
C ASN A 178 -1.00 -7.37 -6.71
N GLN A 179 -1.39 -8.04 -7.79
CA GLN A 179 -1.89 -7.40 -9.01
C GLN A 179 -3.42 -7.25 -9.01
N ALA A 180 -4.13 -8.35 -8.80
CA ALA A 180 -5.58 -8.36 -8.92
C ALA A 180 -6.31 -7.69 -7.76
N ILE A 181 -5.63 -7.41 -6.65
CA ILE A 181 -6.22 -6.75 -5.48
C ILE A 181 -6.92 -5.43 -5.83
N HIS A 182 -6.40 -4.69 -6.79
CA HIS A 182 -7.02 -3.46 -7.28
C HIS A 182 -8.39 -3.71 -7.90
N SER A 183 -8.50 -4.75 -8.72
CA SER A 183 -9.75 -5.12 -9.39
C SER A 183 -10.73 -5.76 -8.40
N VAL A 184 -10.24 -6.55 -7.44
CA VAL A 184 -11.04 -7.11 -6.34
C VAL A 184 -11.61 -5.98 -5.46
N ASP A 185 -10.79 -4.98 -5.13
CA ASP A 185 -11.21 -3.80 -4.37
C ASP A 185 -12.32 -3.02 -5.10
N LEU A 186 -12.15 -2.76 -6.40
CA LEU A 186 -13.17 -2.08 -7.20
C LEU A 186 -14.45 -2.91 -7.34
N LEU A 187 -14.33 -4.21 -7.53
CA LEU A 187 -15.50 -5.11 -7.63
C LEU A 187 -16.32 -5.05 -6.34
N GLN A 188 -15.68 -5.13 -5.19
CA GLN A 188 -16.34 -5.00 -3.90
C GLN A 188 -16.94 -3.60 -3.69
N TRP A 189 -16.23 -2.56 -4.12
CA TRP A 189 -16.69 -1.18 -3.99
C TRP A 189 -17.95 -0.88 -4.80
N PHE A 190 -18.08 -1.52 -5.97
CA PHE A 190 -19.26 -1.39 -6.84
C PHE A 190 -20.41 -2.31 -6.44
N MET A 191 -20.11 -3.56 -6.09
CA MET A 191 -21.12 -4.60 -5.88
C MET A 191 -21.59 -4.72 -4.41
N GLY A 192 -20.85 -4.13 -3.47
CA GLY A 192 -21.16 -4.19 -2.05
C GLY A 192 -20.50 -5.36 -1.30
N PRO A 193 -20.97 -5.68 -0.08
CA PRO A 193 -20.33 -6.67 0.78
C PRO A 193 -20.30 -8.08 0.19
N VAL A 194 -19.15 -8.75 0.33
CA VAL A 194 -18.99 -10.15 -0.07
C VAL A 194 -19.62 -11.07 0.98
N VAL A 195 -20.52 -11.98 0.58
CA VAL A 195 -21.20 -12.93 1.47
C VAL A 195 -20.69 -14.37 1.34
N GLY A 196 -19.92 -14.66 0.32
CA GLY A 196 -19.34 -15.99 0.09
C GLY A 196 -18.28 -15.95 -1.00
N VAL A 197 -17.28 -16.82 -0.92
CA VAL A 197 -16.20 -16.95 -1.90
C VAL A 197 -15.99 -18.42 -2.23
N THR A 198 -15.81 -18.70 -3.52
CA THR A 198 -15.27 -19.98 -4.00
C THR A 198 -14.11 -19.67 -4.94
N ALA A 199 -12.99 -20.36 -4.79
CA ALA A 199 -11.80 -20.08 -5.57
C ALA A 199 -11.14 -21.36 -6.07
N TYR A 200 -10.54 -21.29 -7.26
CA TYR A 200 -9.63 -22.27 -7.80
C TYR A 200 -8.31 -21.60 -8.10
N THR A 201 -7.22 -22.16 -7.62
CA THR A 201 -5.88 -21.61 -7.81
C THR A 201 -4.94 -22.66 -8.36
N GLU A 202 -4.07 -22.26 -9.26
CA GLU A 202 -3.02 -23.09 -9.81
C GLU A 202 -1.80 -22.23 -10.13
N ALA A 203 -0.61 -22.70 -9.75
CA ALA A 203 0.64 -22.08 -10.16
C ALA A 203 1.10 -22.70 -11.49
N ARG A 204 1.13 -21.92 -12.57
CA ARG A 204 1.52 -22.41 -13.91
C ARG A 204 2.91 -21.99 -14.36
N SER A 205 3.55 -21.10 -13.72
CA SER A 205 4.94 -20.63 -13.87
C SER A 205 5.06 -19.23 -13.21
N PRO A 206 6.21 -18.80 -12.83
CA PRO A 206 7.45 -19.45 -12.52
C PRO A 206 7.55 -19.88 -11.07
N THR A 207 8.54 -20.68 -10.78
CA THR A 207 8.76 -21.29 -9.49
C THR A 207 9.33 -20.29 -8.47
N ARG A 208 8.45 -19.68 -7.71
CA ARG A 208 8.71 -19.38 -6.30
C ARG A 208 7.53 -19.96 -5.52
N GLU A 209 7.76 -20.42 -4.34
CA GLU A 209 6.89 -21.16 -3.41
C GLU A 209 5.40 -21.20 -3.72
#